data_aa2732fcda6c2db19d70d34432ccd795
#
_entry.id   aa2732fcda6c2db19d70d34432ccd795
#
_cell.length_a   1.000
_cell.length_b   1.000
_cell.length_c   1.000
_cell.angle_alpha   90.00
_cell.angle_beta   90.00
_cell.angle_gamma   90.00
#
_symmetry.space_group_name_H-M   'P 1'
#
loop_
_entity.id
_entity.type
_entity.pdbx_description
1 polymer ?
#
loop_
_entity_poly.entity_id
_entity_poly.type
_entity_poly.pdbx_seq_one_letter_code
_entity_poly.pdbx_strand_id
1 'polypeptide(L)'
;GTPADRRPEGGTAVSVELVEVVRSGFRECVHRGSLIVLDPQGEVVVSLGEVHTPIYPRSSNKPLQAVAMLRSGFVPRSSAELAIATASHEGETEHVDLVEKLLTAHGFGEQDLQCPEDLPGNELARAEVLASGRAPRAAYMNCSGKHAAMLAVCAARGWDPGTYLDPNHPLQESVVATIADLTGDIEDADLGIDGCGLPIVPVPLINLARAYARLATAESGTPERAVADAIREH
;
A
#
# COMPACT_ATOMS: atom_id res chain seq x y z
N GLY A 1 -30.60 17.99 -0.58
CA GLY A 1 -30.89 16.58 -0.40
C GLY A 1 -29.67 15.92 0.22
N THR A 2 -29.80 15.41 1.42
CA THR A 2 -28.79 14.58 2.14
C THR A 2 -28.44 13.36 1.33
N PRO A 3 -27.15 12.92 1.25
CA PRO A 3 -26.79 11.66 0.62
C PRO A 3 -27.45 10.52 1.40
N ALA A 4 -28.24 9.72 0.69
CA ALA A 4 -28.91 8.55 1.25
C ALA A 4 -27.89 7.57 1.82
N ASP A 5 -28.14 7.19 3.06
CA ASP A 5 -27.54 6.07 3.80
C ASP A 5 -27.70 4.76 2.97
N ARG A 6 -26.76 4.47 2.06
CA ARG A 6 -26.70 3.18 1.39
C ARG A 6 -25.89 2.23 2.25
N ARG A 7 -26.51 1.71 3.29
CA ARG A 7 -26.04 0.47 3.90
C ARG A 7 -26.32 -0.66 2.92
N PRO A 8 -25.36 -1.51 2.56
CA PRO A 8 -25.66 -2.71 1.80
C PRO A 8 -26.59 -3.58 2.63
N GLU A 9 -27.77 -3.88 2.07
CA GLU A 9 -28.68 -4.84 2.65
C GLU A 9 -28.08 -6.24 2.58
N GLY A 10 -27.96 -6.88 3.73
CA GLY A 10 -27.92 -8.32 3.84
C GLY A 10 -26.54 -8.96 3.86
N GLY A 11 -26.16 -9.39 5.02
CA GLY A 11 -25.04 -10.27 5.31
C GLY A 11 -24.19 -9.65 6.41
N THR A 12 -24.48 -9.96 7.65
CA THR A 12 -23.55 -9.69 8.75
C THR A 12 -22.23 -10.35 8.39
N ALA A 13 -21.22 -9.55 8.03
CA ALA A 13 -19.86 -10.03 7.91
C ALA A 13 -19.53 -10.76 9.21
N VAL A 14 -19.51 -12.08 9.17
CA VAL A 14 -19.33 -12.90 10.37
C VAL A 14 -17.83 -12.92 10.66
N SER A 15 -17.35 -11.90 11.37
CA SER A 15 -16.03 -11.95 11.95
C SER A 15 -16.00 -13.00 13.05
N VAL A 16 -14.97 -13.84 13.06
CA VAL A 16 -14.76 -14.86 14.11
C VAL A 16 -13.81 -14.35 15.18
N GLU A 17 -13.84 -14.92 16.35
CA GLU A 17 -12.87 -14.65 17.40
C GLU A 17 -11.53 -15.25 17.00
N LEU A 18 -10.50 -14.41 16.89
CA LEU A 18 -9.14 -14.82 16.49
C LEU A 18 -8.16 -14.83 17.66
N VAL A 19 -8.27 -13.84 18.54
CA VAL A 19 -7.36 -13.67 19.68
C VAL A 19 -8.15 -13.21 20.89
N GLU A 20 -7.85 -13.78 22.06
CA GLU A 20 -8.35 -13.27 23.33
C GLU A 20 -7.19 -12.74 24.18
N VAL A 21 -7.44 -11.67 24.92
CA VAL A 21 -6.54 -11.17 25.95
C VAL A 21 -7.06 -11.63 27.30
N VAL A 22 -6.21 -12.36 28.03
CA VAL A 22 -6.54 -12.90 29.35
C VAL A 22 -5.64 -12.28 30.39
N ARG A 23 -6.24 -11.73 31.46
CA ARG A 23 -5.53 -11.19 32.61
C ARG A 23 -5.94 -11.94 33.88
N SER A 24 -4.98 -12.61 34.51
CA SER A 24 -5.23 -13.37 35.76
C SER A 24 -6.41 -14.37 35.64
N GLY A 25 -6.55 -15.01 34.46
CA GLY A 25 -7.64 -15.95 34.18
C GLY A 25 -8.97 -15.29 33.75
N PHE A 26 -9.06 -13.98 33.77
CA PHE A 26 -10.23 -13.24 33.30
C PHE A 26 -10.06 -12.86 31.82
N ARG A 27 -11.05 -13.19 31.00
CA ARG A 27 -11.11 -12.82 29.57
C ARG A 27 -11.43 -11.33 29.45
N GLU A 28 -10.40 -10.51 29.26
CA GLU A 28 -10.48 -9.05 29.31
C GLU A 28 -11.04 -8.48 27.99
N CYS A 29 -10.55 -8.96 26.85
CA CYS A 29 -11.08 -8.57 25.54
C CYS A 29 -10.84 -9.64 24.48
N VAL A 30 -11.50 -9.46 23.33
CA VAL A 30 -11.43 -10.35 22.17
C VAL A 30 -11.21 -9.53 20.92
N HIS A 31 -10.25 -9.94 20.10
CA HIS A 31 -10.08 -9.44 18.75
C HIS A 31 -10.76 -10.37 17.75
N ARG A 32 -11.61 -9.78 16.92
CA ARG A 32 -12.36 -10.49 15.88
C ARG A 32 -11.85 -10.09 14.52
N GLY A 33 -11.94 -10.99 13.55
CA GLY A 33 -11.49 -10.71 12.18
C GLY A 33 -11.77 -11.85 11.23
N SER A 34 -11.10 -11.79 10.07
CA SER A 34 -11.09 -12.84 9.06
C SER A 34 -9.65 -13.28 8.79
N LEU A 35 -9.48 -14.56 8.46
CA LEU A 35 -8.18 -15.17 8.15
C LEU A 35 -8.31 -16.06 6.93
N ILE A 36 -7.33 -16.01 6.04
CA ILE A 36 -7.20 -16.94 4.92
C ILE A 36 -5.76 -17.47 4.86
N VAL A 37 -5.61 -18.75 4.64
CA VAL A 37 -4.32 -19.39 4.36
C VAL A 37 -4.46 -20.18 3.07
N LEU A 38 -3.56 -19.94 2.14
CA LEU A 38 -3.45 -20.68 0.88
C LEU A 38 -2.20 -21.56 0.92
N ASP A 39 -2.28 -22.72 0.26
CA ASP A 39 -1.10 -23.53 -0.01
C ASP A 39 -0.28 -22.97 -1.20
N PRO A 40 0.89 -23.55 -1.50
CA PRO A 40 1.71 -23.10 -2.65
C PRO A 40 1.02 -23.24 -4.02
N GLN A 41 -0.07 -24.02 -4.11
CA GLN A 41 -0.87 -24.20 -5.32
C GLN A 41 -2.01 -23.18 -5.40
N GLY A 42 -2.21 -22.37 -4.34
CA GLY A 42 -3.27 -21.36 -4.24
C GLY A 42 -4.61 -21.91 -3.74
N GLU A 43 -4.63 -23.17 -3.27
CA GLU A 43 -5.83 -23.78 -2.68
C GLU A 43 -6.01 -23.34 -1.22
N VAL A 44 -7.26 -23.23 -0.80
CA VAL A 44 -7.61 -22.78 0.55
C VAL A 44 -7.33 -23.87 1.57
N VAL A 45 -6.40 -23.64 2.49
CA VAL A 45 -6.09 -24.52 3.62
C VAL A 45 -6.89 -24.12 4.86
N VAL A 46 -7.00 -22.81 5.14
CA VAL A 46 -7.78 -22.27 6.26
C VAL A 46 -8.58 -21.08 5.77
N SER A 47 -9.86 -21.03 6.13
CA SER A 47 -10.72 -19.87 5.93
C SER A 47 -11.55 -19.64 7.17
N LEU A 48 -11.40 -18.48 7.80
CA LEU A 48 -12.12 -18.07 9.00
C LEU A 48 -12.74 -16.69 8.79
N GLY A 49 -14.00 -16.54 9.16
CA GLY A 49 -14.73 -15.29 8.96
C GLY A 49 -15.05 -15.02 7.50
N GLU A 50 -15.38 -13.77 7.19
CA GLU A 50 -15.72 -13.35 5.83
C GLU A 50 -14.46 -12.98 5.04
N VAL A 51 -14.16 -13.71 3.97
CA VAL A 51 -12.95 -13.53 3.15
C VAL A 51 -13.26 -13.14 1.71
N HIS A 52 -14.53 -13.14 1.31
CA HIS A 52 -14.97 -12.86 -0.05
C HIS A 52 -15.51 -11.43 -0.23
N THR A 53 -15.99 -10.80 0.84
CA THR A 53 -16.45 -9.41 0.79
C THR A 53 -15.25 -8.48 0.57
N PRO A 54 -15.32 -7.54 -0.41
CA PRO A 54 -14.26 -6.57 -0.65
C PRO A 54 -13.96 -5.72 0.58
N ILE A 55 -12.69 -5.50 0.85
CA ILE A 55 -12.15 -4.61 1.87
C ILE A 55 -11.15 -3.64 1.25
N TYR A 56 -10.94 -2.48 1.86
CA TYR A 56 -9.81 -1.64 1.49
C TYR A 56 -8.52 -2.19 2.13
N PRO A 57 -7.59 -2.73 1.32
CA PRO A 57 -6.38 -3.39 1.83
C PRO A 57 -5.38 -2.42 2.46
N ARG A 58 -5.58 -1.11 2.29
CA ARG A 58 -4.74 -0.04 2.82
C ARG A 58 -3.26 -0.26 2.42
N SER A 59 -2.34 -0.15 3.36
CA SER A 59 -0.90 -0.29 3.07
C SER A 59 -0.48 -1.67 2.57
N SER A 60 -1.27 -2.73 2.80
CA SER A 60 -0.98 -4.04 2.21
C SER A 60 -1.16 -4.09 0.69
N ASN A 61 -1.70 -3.03 0.08
CA ASN A 61 -1.79 -2.87 -1.37
C ASN A 61 -0.49 -2.36 -2.02
N LYS A 62 0.45 -1.79 -1.26
CA LYS A 62 1.65 -1.13 -1.81
C LYS A 62 2.54 -2.04 -2.65
N PRO A 63 2.77 -3.33 -2.31
CA PRO A 63 3.51 -4.24 -3.18
C PRO A 63 2.87 -4.39 -4.57
N LEU A 64 1.53 -4.45 -4.66
CA LEU A 64 0.81 -4.53 -5.93
C LEU A 64 0.94 -3.23 -6.73
N GLN A 65 0.88 -2.08 -6.05
CA GLN A 65 1.13 -0.77 -6.66
C GLN A 65 2.57 -0.65 -7.17
N ALA A 66 3.56 -1.22 -6.46
CA ALA A 66 4.95 -1.24 -6.90
C ALA A 66 5.14 -2.09 -8.17
N VAL A 67 4.45 -3.22 -8.29
CA VAL A 67 4.41 -3.99 -9.55
C VAL A 67 3.87 -3.12 -10.69
N ALA A 68 2.80 -2.37 -10.47
CA ALA A 68 2.25 -1.45 -11.46
C ALA A 68 3.26 -0.36 -11.87
N MET A 69 3.98 0.20 -10.91
CA MET A 69 5.01 1.21 -11.18
C MET A 69 6.16 0.63 -12.02
N LEU A 70 6.65 -0.58 -11.70
CA LEU A 70 7.66 -1.27 -12.51
C LEU A 70 7.17 -1.53 -13.93
N ARG A 71 5.96 -2.07 -14.09
CA ARG A 71 5.32 -2.28 -15.39
C ARG A 71 5.12 -0.98 -16.18
N SER A 72 4.96 0.14 -15.47
CA SER A 72 4.78 1.47 -16.04
C SER A 72 6.10 2.23 -16.28
N GLY A 73 7.26 1.61 -16.02
CA GLY A 73 8.56 2.18 -16.37
C GLY A 73 9.34 2.78 -15.20
N PHE A 74 8.95 2.54 -13.96
CA PHE A 74 9.82 2.80 -12.82
C PHE A 74 11.06 1.90 -12.89
N VAL A 75 12.24 2.49 -12.85
CA VAL A 75 13.51 1.77 -12.82
C VAL A 75 14.24 2.14 -11.54
N PRO A 76 14.07 1.34 -10.46
CA PRO A 76 14.77 1.59 -9.20
C PRO A 76 16.29 1.40 -9.40
N ARG A 77 17.09 2.26 -8.79
CA ARG A 77 18.57 2.20 -8.85
C ARG A 77 19.16 1.20 -7.85
N SER A 78 18.35 0.77 -6.89
CA SER A 78 18.69 -0.24 -5.88
C SER A 78 17.44 -0.97 -5.40
N SER A 79 17.64 -2.11 -4.73
CA SER A 79 16.55 -2.83 -4.05
C SER A 79 15.93 -1.99 -2.93
N ALA A 80 16.72 -1.15 -2.24
CA ALA A 80 16.21 -0.24 -1.22
C ALA A 80 15.24 0.81 -1.79
N GLU A 81 15.49 1.35 -3.00
CA GLU A 81 14.53 2.25 -3.67
C GLU A 81 13.21 1.55 -4.02
N LEU A 82 13.26 0.29 -4.39
CA LEU A 82 12.06 -0.49 -4.61
C LEU A 82 11.36 -0.83 -3.30
N ALA A 83 12.10 -1.18 -2.26
CA ALA A 83 11.56 -1.48 -0.94
C ALA A 83 10.83 -0.26 -0.34
N ILE A 84 11.43 0.94 -0.38
CA ILE A 84 10.77 2.16 0.14
C ILE A 84 9.50 2.52 -0.63
N ALA A 85 9.41 2.18 -1.92
CA ALA A 85 8.21 2.36 -2.72
C ALA A 85 7.06 1.41 -2.30
N THR A 86 7.38 0.28 -1.65
CA THR A 86 6.42 -0.71 -1.14
C THR A 86 6.11 -0.53 0.35
N ALA A 87 6.91 0.26 1.07
CA ALA A 87 6.86 0.35 2.52
C ALA A 87 5.79 1.33 3.05
N SER A 88 5.41 1.10 4.30
CA SER A 88 4.91 2.14 5.20
C SER A 88 6.05 2.46 6.15
N HIS A 89 6.94 3.34 5.74
CA HIS A 89 8.15 3.63 6.51
C HIS A 89 7.88 4.51 7.72
N GLU A 90 8.78 4.44 8.69
CA GLU A 90 8.64 5.11 9.99
C GLU A 90 9.15 6.57 10.00
N GLY A 91 9.59 7.10 8.84
CA GLY A 91 10.06 8.49 8.73
C GLY A 91 11.41 8.76 9.44
N GLU A 92 12.21 7.73 9.65
CA GLU A 92 13.58 7.86 10.16
C GLU A 92 14.48 8.52 9.11
N THR A 93 15.64 9.03 9.54
CA THR A 93 16.54 9.77 8.67
C THR A 93 16.92 9.00 7.42
N GLU A 94 17.21 7.72 7.52
CA GLU A 94 17.56 6.86 6.38
C GLU A 94 16.41 6.69 5.38
N HIS A 95 15.17 6.62 5.86
CA HIS A 95 13.99 6.57 5.00
C HIS A 95 13.81 7.88 4.24
N VAL A 96 13.91 9.01 4.95
CA VAL A 96 13.76 10.35 4.35
C VAL A 96 14.86 10.61 3.33
N ASP A 97 16.11 10.29 3.67
CA ASP A 97 17.25 10.43 2.75
C ASP A 97 17.05 9.62 1.46
N LEU A 98 16.50 8.42 1.58
CA LEU A 98 16.24 7.56 0.42
C LEU A 98 15.11 8.14 -0.46
N VAL A 99 14.04 8.65 0.15
CA VAL A 99 12.96 9.35 -0.56
C VAL A 99 13.48 10.58 -1.29
N GLU A 100 14.27 11.43 -0.63
CA GLU A 100 14.84 12.65 -1.22
C GLU A 100 15.81 12.32 -2.37
N LYS A 101 16.63 11.27 -2.22
CA LYS A 101 17.52 10.78 -3.30
C LYS A 101 16.73 10.27 -4.50
N LEU A 102 15.63 9.54 -4.25
CA LEU A 102 14.76 9.05 -5.32
C LEU A 102 14.10 10.23 -6.08
N LEU A 103 13.55 11.20 -5.37
CA LEU A 103 12.97 12.41 -5.97
C LEU A 103 14.00 13.15 -6.82
N THR A 104 15.15 13.48 -6.24
CA THR A 104 16.21 14.25 -6.90
C THR A 104 16.72 13.55 -8.16
N ALA A 105 16.84 12.23 -8.15
CA ALA A 105 17.28 11.45 -9.30
C ALA A 105 16.36 11.58 -10.51
N HIS A 106 15.09 11.91 -10.29
CA HIS A 106 14.07 12.07 -11.33
C HIS A 106 13.67 13.54 -11.57
N GLY A 107 14.42 14.50 -11.00
CA GLY A 107 14.21 15.94 -11.22
C GLY A 107 13.10 16.55 -10.35
N PHE A 108 12.72 15.88 -9.27
CA PHE A 108 11.71 16.34 -8.30
C PHE A 108 12.33 16.73 -6.96
N GLY A 109 11.55 17.42 -6.16
CA GLY A 109 11.84 17.71 -4.77
C GLY A 109 10.65 17.36 -3.88
N GLU A 110 10.78 17.58 -2.58
CA GLU A 110 9.71 17.28 -1.62
C GLU A 110 8.42 18.06 -1.90
N GLN A 111 8.53 19.28 -2.47
CA GLN A 111 7.39 20.12 -2.85
C GLN A 111 6.50 19.49 -3.93
N ASP A 112 6.97 18.46 -4.65
CA ASP A 112 6.22 17.76 -5.68
C ASP A 112 5.42 16.59 -5.10
N LEU A 113 5.70 16.21 -3.84
CA LEU A 113 4.91 15.20 -3.12
C LEU A 113 3.52 15.77 -2.78
N GLN A 114 2.47 15.04 -3.14
CA GLN A 114 1.09 15.42 -2.84
C GLN A 114 0.47 14.61 -1.68
N CYS A 115 1.28 13.76 -1.00
CA CYS A 115 0.85 13.18 0.27
C CYS A 115 0.86 14.25 1.38
N PRO A 116 0.00 14.11 2.42
CA PRO A 116 -0.04 15.09 3.51
C PRO A 116 1.29 15.14 4.27
N GLU A 117 1.58 16.31 4.81
CA GLU A 117 2.67 16.46 5.78
C GLU A 117 2.38 15.69 7.07
N ASP A 118 3.40 15.07 7.65
CA ASP A 118 3.28 14.31 8.90
C ASP A 118 4.57 14.45 9.73
N LEU A 119 4.54 13.94 10.94
CA LEU A 119 5.70 13.70 11.78
C LEU A 119 6.17 12.24 11.60
N PRO A 120 7.46 11.93 11.85
CA PRO A 120 7.93 10.54 11.84
C PRO A 120 7.03 9.60 12.66
N GLY A 121 6.79 8.39 12.15
CA GLY A 121 6.11 7.32 12.87
C GLY A 121 6.95 6.77 14.01
N ASN A 122 8.27 6.66 13.83
CA ASN A 122 9.21 6.27 14.86
C ASN A 122 9.22 7.28 16.01
N GLU A 123 9.04 6.81 17.25
CA GLU A 123 8.89 7.68 18.42
C GLU A 123 10.14 8.52 18.71
N LEU A 124 11.35 7.95 18.52
CA LEU A 124 12.61 8.68 18.76
C LEU A 124 12.82 9.75 17.69
N ALA A 125 12.65 9.40 16.41
CA ALA A 125 12.76 10.36 15.31
C ALA A 125 11.72 11.49 15.46
N ARG A 126 10.49 11.17 15.86
CA ARG A 126 9.46 12.15 16.17
C ARG A 126 9.88 13.08 17.31
N ALA A 127 10.41 12.53 18.39
CA ALA A 127 10.88 13.32 19.53
C ALA A 127 12.01 14.27 19.14
N GLU A 128 12.95 13.83 18.30
CA GLU A 128 14.05 14.66 17.79
C GLU A 128 13.54 15.80 16.88
N VAL A 129 12.57 15.52 16.00
CA VAL A 129 11.95 16.54 15.15
C VAL A 129 11.28 17.60 16.01
N LEU A 130 10.46 17.19 16.99
CA LEU A 130 9.75 18.10 17.89
C LEU A 130 10.72 18.91 18.78
N ALA A 131 11.75 18.26 19.36
CA ALA A 131 12.74 18.93 20.19
C ALA A 131 13.57 19.96 19.42
N SER A 132 13.79 19.74 18.12
CA SER A 132 14.49 20.70 17.25
C SER A 132 13.59 21.82 16.71
N GLY A 133 12.29 21.83 17.02
CA GLY A 133 11.33 22.81 16.53
C GLY A 133 11.04 22.70 15.04
N ARG A 134 11.38 21.57 14.39
CA ARG A 134 11.06 21.34 12.97
C ARG A 134 9.58 21.05 12.78
N ALA A 135 9.04 21.50 11.67
CA ALA A 135 7.65 21.27 11.28
C ALA A 135 7.43 19.86 10.71
N PRO A 136 6.18 19.38 10.66
CA PRO A 136 5.81 18.24 9.81
C PRO A 136 6.26 18.43 8.36
N ARG A 137 6.53 17.33 7.65
CA ARG A 137 6.98 17.31 6.26
C ARG A 137 6.30 16.18 5.49
N ALA A 138 6.10 16.37 4.19
CA ALA A 138 5.61 15.30 3.31
C ALA A 138 6.57 14.11 3.24
N ALA A 139 7.89 14.33 3.33
CA ALA A 139 8.89 13.26 3.34
C ALA A 139 8.82 12.36 4.60
N TYR A 140 8.28 12.83 5.72
CA TYR A 140 8.07 12.00 6.91
C TYR A 140 6.85 11.09 6.81
N MET A 141 5.89 11.43 5.94
CA MET A 141 4.68 10.65 5.75
C MET A 141 5.02 9.23 5.26
N ASN A 142 4.45 8.23 5.89
CA ASN A 142 4.78 6.81 5.68
C ASN A 142 4.61 6.28 4.24
N CYS A 143 3.93 7.03 3.36
CA CYS A 143 3.76 6.69 1.94
C CYS A 143 4.67 7.50 1.01
N SER A 144 5.52 8.41 1.51
CA SER A 144 6.29 9.33 0.67
C SER A 144 7.19 8.61 -0.34
N GLY A 145 7.75 7.43 0.02
CA GLY A 145 8.53 6.59 -0.89
C GLY A 145 7.71 6.10 -2.09
N LYS A 146 6.47 5.67 -1.86
CA LYS A 146 5.54 5.31 -2.93
C LYS A 146 5.23 6.49 -3.84
N HIS A 147 4.95 7.66 -3.26
CA HIS A 147 4.69 8.88 -4.02
C HIS A 147 5.90 9.32 -4.86
N ALA A 148 7.10 9.23 -4.30
CA ALA A 148 8.34 9.50 -5.02
C ALA A 148 8.54 8.55 -6.23
N ALA A 149 8.24 7.26 -6.06
CA ALA A 149 8.29 6.30 -7.15
C ALA A 149 7.21 6.56 -8.22
N MET A 150 6.02 7.01 -7.84
CA MET A 150 4.97 7.43 -8.77
C MET A 150 5.37 8.66 -9.58
N LEU A 151 6.01 9.65 -8.98
CA LEU A 151 6.59 10.79 -9.69
C LEU A 151 7.69 10.35 -10.66
N ALA A 152 8.53 9.37 -10.28
CA ALA A 152 9.53 8.79 -11.17
C ALA A 152 8.89 8.12 -12.41
N VAL A 153 7.74 7.45 -12.25
CA VAL A 153 6.96 6.93 -13.40
C VAL A 153 6.46 8.08 -14.28
N CYS A 154 5.93 9.15 -13.69
CA CYS A 154 5.47 10.31 -14.46
C CYS A 154 6.60 10.90 -15.31
N ALA A 155 7.80 11.06 -14.73
CA ALA A 155 8.98 11.51 -15.49
C ALA A 155 9.36 10.56 -16.63
N ALA A 156 9.38 9.24 -16.37
CA ALA A 156 9.74 8.23 -17.36
C ALA A 156 8.74 8.14 -18.53
N ARG A 157 7.46 8.45 -18.28
CA ARG A 157 6.39 8.39 -19.27
C ARG A 157 6.04 9.73 -19.89
N GLY A 158 6.56 10.83 -19.37
CA GLY A 158 6.14 12.18 -19.77
C GLY A 158 4.70 12.50 -19.37
N TRP A 159 4.20 11.88 -18.30
CA TRP A 159 2.89 12.17 -17.73
C TRP A 159 2.94 13.36 -16.78
N ASP A 160 1.84 14.08 -16.64
CA ASP A 160 1.75 15.26 -15.77
C ASP A 160 1.93 14.89 -14.28
N PRO A 161 3.03 15.28 -13.63
CA PRO A 161 3.21 14.98 -12.20
C PRO A 161 2.30 15.80 -11.30
N GLY A 162 1.66 16.86 -11.80
CA GLY A 162 0.75 17.71 -11.01
C GLY A 162 -0.59 17.07 -10.72
N THR A 163 -0.98 16.02 -11.44
CA THR A 163 -2.29 15.39 -11.35
C THR A 163 -2.22 13.88 -11.04
N TYR A 164 -1.08 13.37 -10.59
CA TYR A 164 -0.88 11.94 -10.41
C TYR A 164 -1.78 11.27 -9.35
N LEU A 165 -2.48 12.04 -8.53
CA LEU A 165 -3.49 11.54 -7.58
C LEU A 165 -4.87 11.33 -8.23
N ASP A 166 -5.14 11.96 -9.40
CA ASP A 166 -6.45 11.86 -10.06
C ASP A 166 -6.72 10.40 -10.46
N PRO A 167 -7.87 9.80 -10.11
CA PRO A 167 -8.24 8.46 -10.53
C PRO A 167 -8.18 8.22 -12.05
N ASN A 168 -8.40 9.25 -12.86
CA ASN A 168 -8.34 9.19 -14.32
C ASN A 168 -6.93 9.47 -14.88
N HIS A 169 -5.94 9.70 -14.04
CA HIS A 169 -4.56 9.84 -14.48
C HIS A 169 -4.03 8.50 -15.02
N PRO A 170 -3.28 8.45 -16.15
CA PRO A 170 -2.80 7.20 -16.75
C PRO A 170 -2.02 6.30 -15.78
N LEU A 171 -1.32 6.89 -14.81
CA LEU A 171 -0.65 6.14 -13.76
C LEU A 171 -1.66 5.38 -12.88
N GLN A 172 -2.73 6.04 -12.44
CA GLN A 172 -3.72 5.42 -11.56
C GLN A 172 -4.55 4.37 -12.32
N GLU A 173 -4.89 4.62 -13.58
CA GLU A 173 -5.50 3.60 -14.44
C GLU A 173 -4.60 2.37 -14.57
N SER A 174 -3.29 2.55 -14.76
CA SER A 174 -2.32 1.45 -14.80
C SER A 174 -2.22 0.70 -13.47
N VAL A 175 -2.30 1.42 -12.34
CA VAL A 175 -2.33 0.82 -11.00
C VAL A 175 -3.58 -0.04 -10.82
N VAL A 176 -4.76 0.49 -11.13
CA VAL A 176 -6.04 -0.23 -11.03
C VAL A 176 -6.02 -1.49 -11.92
N ALA A 177 -5.60 -1.35 -13.17
CA ALA A 177 -5.50 -2.47 -14.11
C ALA A 177 -4.52 -3.57 -13.62
N THR A 178 -3.39 -3.17 -13.04
CA THR A 178 -2.43 -4.14 -12.49
C THR A 178 -2.97 -4.84 -11.25
N ILE A 179 -3.66 -4.12 -10.36
CA ILE A 179 -4.31 -4.73 -9.20
C ILE A 179 -5.36 -5.73 -9.66
N ALA A 180 -6.20 -5.38 -10.64
CA ALA A 180 -7.19 -6.29 -11.24
C ALA A 180 -6.54 -7.56 -11.81
N ASP A 181 -5.44 -7.42 -12.56
CA ASP A 181 -4.68 -8.57 -13.08
C ASP A 181 -4.15 -9.48 -11.96
N LEU A 182 -3.64 -8.89 -10.88
CA LEU A 182 -3.04 -9.66 -9.79
C LEU A 182 -4.07 -10.31 -8.87
N THR A 183 -5.20 -9.66 -8.64
CA THR A 183 -6.23 -10.10 -7.68
C THR A 183 -7.42 -10.81 -8.33
N GLY A 184 -7.55 -10.75 -9.66
CA GLY A 184 -8.76 -11.13 -10.41
C GLY A 184 -9.72 -9.95 -10.54
N ASP A 185 -10.77 -10.14 -11.33
CA ASP A 185 -11.70 -9.08 -11.69
C ASP A 185 -12.26 -8.36 -10.46
N ILE A 186 -12.10 -7.06 -10.49
CA ILE A 186 -12.65 -6.08 -9.55
C ILE A 186 -13.71 -5.23 -10.27
N GLU A 187 -14.54 -5.92 -11.10
CA GLU A 187 -15.62 -5.27 -11.85
C GLU A 187 -16.49 -4.43 -10.90
N ASP A 188 -16.78 -3.19 -11.32
CA ASP A 188 -17.63 -2.22 -10.63
C ASP A 188 -17.24 -1.85 -9.19
N ALA A 189 -15.96 -2.00 -8.84
CA ALA A 189 -15.50 -1.57 -7.52
C ALA A 189 -15.45 -0.04 -7.40
N ASP A 190 -16.26 0.51 -6.50
CA ASP A 190 -16.16 1.93 -6.14
C ASP A 190 -14.78 2.23 -5.53
N LEU A 191 -13.96 2.97 -6.26
CA LEU A 191 -12.67 3.42 -5.76
C LEU A 191 -12.86 4.34 -4.55
N GLY A 192 -12.15 4.05 -3.48
CA GLY A 192 -12.03 4.98 -2.35
C GLY A 192 -10.83 5.91 -2.52
N ILE A 193 -10.70 6.86 -1.59
CA ILE A 193 -9.51 7.70 -1.46
C ILE A 193 -8.79 7.31 -0.18
N ASP A 194 -7.53 6.92 -0.28
CA ASP A 194 -6.70 6.56 0.86
C ASP A 194 -6.23 7.82 1.64
N GLY A 195 -5.74 7.62 2.84
CA GLY A 195 -5.23 8.70 3.69
C GLY A 195 -4.06 9.49 3.09
N CYS A 196 -3.37 8.94 2.10
CA CYS A 196 -2.32 9.64 1.35
C CYS A 196 -2.83 10.37 0.09
N GLY A 197 -4.15 10.40 -0.15
CA GLY A 197 -4.77 11.07 -1.30
C GLY A 197 -4.90 10.20 -2.56
N LEU A 198 -4.29 9.03 -2.62
CA LEU A 198 -4.35 8.15 -3.78
C LEU A 198 -5.65 7.33 -3.84
N PRO A 199 -6.11 6.96 -5.05
CA PRO A 199 -7.17 5.98 -5.20
C PRO A 199 -6.81 4.65 -4.53
N ILE A 200 -7.79 4.03 -3.88
CA ILE A 200 -7.66 2.70 -3.30
C ILE A 200 -8.73 1.78 -3.82
N VAL A 201 -8.30 0.61 -4.27
CA VAL A 201 -9.17 -0.44 -4.84
C VAL A 201 -9.63 -1.35 -3.73
N PRO A 202 -10.95 -1.60 -3.58
CA PRO A 202 -11.44 -2.61 -2.66
C PRO A 202 -11.18 -4.01 -3.26
N VAL A 203 -10.64 -4.92 -2.43
CA VAL A 203 -10.25 -6.28 -2.85
C VAL A 203 -10.71 -7.29 -1.80
N PRO A 204 -11.32 -8.43 -2.18
CA PRO A 204 -11.57 -9.52 -1.26
C PRO A 204 -10.27 -10.06 -0.64
N LEU A 205 -10.32 -10.43 0.65
CA LEU A 205 -9.12 -10.92 1.35
C LEU A 205 -8.51 -12.16 0.68
N ILE A 206 -9.34 -13.06 0.15
CA ILE A 206 -8.87 -14.24 -0.60
C ILE A 206 -8.12 -13.86 -1.88
N ASN A 207 -8.57 -12.82 -2.58
CA ASN A 207 -7.93 -12.35 -3.81
C ASN A 207 -6.61 -11.63 -3.50
N LEU A 208 -6.56 -10.87 -2.40
CA LEU A 208 -5.33 -10.28 -1.90
C LEU A 208 -4.30 -11.38 -1.55
N ALA A 209 -4.72 -12.45 -0.86
CA ALA A 209 -3.84 -13.57 -0.54
C ALA A 209 -3.29 -14.26 -1.81
N ARG A 210 -4.12 -14.43 -2.85
CA ARG A 210 -3.70 -14.98 -4.15
C ARG A 210 -2.68 -14.07 -4.85
N ALA A 211 -2.88 -12.76 -4.82
CA ALA A 211 -1.92 -11.80 -5.36
C ALA A 211 -0.56 -11.90 -4.65
N TYR A 212 -0.55 -12.01 -3.33
CA TYR A 212 0.69 -12.22 -2.57
C TYR A 212 1.35 -13.58 -2.87
N ALA A 213 0.57 -14.64 -3.08
CA ALA A 213 1.11 -15.92 -3.52
C ALA A 213 1.79 -15.80 -4.90
N ARG A 214 1.19 -15.05 -5.85
CA ARG A 214 1.81 -14.75 -7.15
C ARG A 214 3.15 -14.03 -7.00
N LEU A 215 3.22 -13.01 -6.14
CA LEU A 215 4.46 -12.29 -5.86
C LEU A 215 5.53 -13.23 -5.27
N ALA A 216 5.15 -14.03 -4.29
CA ALA A 216 6.06 -14.91 -3.55
C ALA A 216 6.68 -16.02 -4.42
N THR A 217 5.91 -16.51 -5.41
CA THR A 217 6.29 -17.62 -6.30
C THR A 217 6.71 -17.19 -7.70
N ALA A 218 6.72 -15.88 -7.97
CA ALA A 218 7.04 -15.35 -9.29
C ALA A 218 8.43 -15.74 -9.80
N GLU A 219 8.56 -15.91 -11.10
CA GLU A 219 9.81 -16.24 -11.76
C GLU A 219 10.81 -15.08 -11.71
N SER A 220 12.09 -15.42 -11.69
CA SER A 220 13.17 -14.41 -11.73
C SER A 220 13.06 -13.55 -12.98
N GLY A 221 13.29 -12.24 -12.81
CA GLY A 221 13.23 -11.26 -13.89
C GLY A 221 11.83 -10.64 -14.11
N THR A 222 10.81 -11.08 -13.36
CA THR A 222 9.48 -10.45 -13.40
C THR A 222 9.39 -9.29 -12.39
N PRO A 223 8.52 -8.29 -12.64
CA PRO A 223 8.25 -7.21 -11.67
C PRO A 223 7.79 -7.73 -10.31
N GLU A 224 6.94 -8.75 -10.29
CA GLU A 224 6.42 -9.41 -9.10
C GLU A 224 7.56 -9.96 -8.25
N ARG A 225 8.51 -10.67 -8.89
CA ARG A 225 9.68 -11.22 -8.21
C ARG A 225 10.59 -10.14 -7.70
N ALA A 226 10.84 -9.08 -8.46
CA ALA A 226 11.66 -7.96 -8.03
C ALA A 226 11.10 -7.30 -6.76
N VAL A 227 9.78 -7.08 -6.70
CA VAL A 227 9.09 -6.57 -5.51
C VAL A 227 9.24 -7.53 -4.34
N ALA A 228 8.99 -8.82 -4.55
CA ALA A 228 9.12 -9.81 -3.47
C ALA A 228 10.56 -9.90 -2.93
N ASP A 229 11.56 -9.81 -3.79
CA ASP A 229 12.97 -9.87 -3.37
C ASP A 229 13.38 -8.59 -2.63
N ALA A 230 12.97 -7.41 -3.09
CA ALA A 230 13.23 -6.15 -2.39
C ALA A 230 12.65 -6.13 -0.96
N ILE A 231 11.41 -6.64 -0.79
CA ILE A 231 10.77 -6.75 0.54
C ILE A 231 11.49 -7.74 1.46
N ARG A 232 12.12 -8.80 0.90
CA ARG A 232 12.85 -9.79 1.71
C ARG A 232 14.24 -9.31 2.11
N GLU A 233 14.83 -8.42 1.31
CA GLU A 233 16.18 -7.89 1.54
C GLU A 233 16.18 -6.77 2.58
N HIS A 234 15.10 -6.00 2.67
CA HIS A 234 14.92 -4.82 3.52
C HIS A 234 13.70 -4.95 4.44
#